data_708a552bcdd4af9fb8255641ea79b050
#
_entry.id   708a552bcdd4af9fb8255641ea79b050
#
_cell.length_a   1.000
_cell.length_b   1.000
_cell.length_c   1.000
_cell.angle_alpha   90.00
_cell.angle_beta   90.00
_cell.angle_gamma   90.00
#
_symmetry.space_group_name_H-M   'P 1'
#
loop_
_entity.id
_entity.type
_entity.pdbx_description
1 polymer ?
#
loop_
_entity_poly.entity_id
_entity_poly.type
_entity_poly.pdbx_seq_one_letter_code
_entity_poly.pdbx_strand_id
1 'polypeptide(L)'
;PSWEPVLAPVIEEQWPRISHALEGQEYLPPAEDVCRALRMPLDEVRVLIVGQDPYPTPGHAMGMAFSTRPGVKPPRSLVNIYRELHDDVGINGREDGDLSAWADQGVLLLNRVLTVAPGQAGSHRRIGWEEITEAAIRALNRSPMVAILWGRDAQACERFLPDVPCIKSPHPSPL
;
A
#
# COMPACT_ATOMS: atom_id res chain seq x y z
N PRO A 1 -4.33 -17.66 -0.34
CA PRO A 1 -5.44 -18.44 -0.89
C PRO A 1 -6.69 -17.62 -1.18
N SER A 2 -7.12 -16.71 -0.29
CA SER A 2 -8.36 -15.92 -0.50
C SER A 2 -8.27 -14.92 -1.64
N TRP A 3 -7.08 -14.42 -1.94
CA TRP A 3 -6.84 -13.51 -3.05
C TRP A 3 -6.70 -14.22 -4.40
N GLU A 4 -6.37 -15.50 -4.40
CA GLU A 4 -6.05 -16.24 -5.62
C GLU A 4 -7.15 -16.18 -6.68
N PRO A 5 -8.43 -16.43 -6.37
CA PRO A 5 -9.49 -16.36 -7.38
C PRO A 5 -9.64 -14.96 -7.99
N VAL A 6 -9.32 -13.92 -7.22
CA VAL A 6 -9.43 -12.52 -7.65
C VAL A 6 -8.23 -12.10 -8.48
N LEU A 7 -7.03 -12.45 -8.03
CA LEU A 7 -5.79 -11.91 -8.57
C LEU A 7 -5.13 -12.80 -9.63
N ALA A 8 -5.32 -14.11 -9.60
CA ALA A 8 -4.67 -15.01 -10.55
C ALA A 8 -4.92 -14.61 -12.02
N PRO A 9 -6.17 -14.32 -12.45
CA PRO A 9 -6.41 -13.92 -13.83
C PRO A 9 -5.70 -12.63 -14.24
N VAL A 10 -5.72 -11.62 -13.39
CA VAL A 10 -5.09 -10.34 -13.70
C VAL A 10 -3.57 -10.42 -13.62
N ILE A 11 -3.04 -11.22 -12.71
CA ILE A 11 -1.59 -11.47 -12.64
C ILE A 11 -1.13 -12.19 -13.90
N GLU A 12 -1.83 -13.21 -14.35
CA GLU A 12 -1.52 -13.94 -15.56
C GLU A 12 -1.47 -13.00 -16.77
N GLU A 13 -2.41 -12.07 -16.86
CA GLU A 13 -2.47 -11.09 -17.95
C GLU A 13 -1.34 -10.06 -17.88
N GLN A 14 -1.02 -9.54 -16.68
CA GLN A 14 -0.09 -8.43 -16.53
C GLN A 14 1.36 -8.85 -16.27
N TRP A 15 1.59 -10.05 -15.78
CA TRP A 15 2.93 -10.48 -15.38
C TRP A 15 3.95 -10.46 -16.52
N PRO A 16 3.64 -10.85 -17.76
CA PRO A 16 4.61 -10.74 -18.86
C PRO A 16 5.14 -9.31 -19.05
N ARG A 17 4.26 -8.31 -18.93
CA ARG A 17 4.64 -6.90 -19.04
C ARG A 17 5.47 -6.44 -17.85
N ILE A 18 5.05 -6.79 -16.63
CA ILE A 18 5.74 -6.43 -15.41
C ILE A 18 7.12 -7.07 -15.37
N SER A 19 7.20 -8.36 -15.62
CA SER A 19 8.48 -9.10 -15.57
C SER A 19 9.46 -8.59 -16.60
N HIS A 20 9.00 -8.25 -17.80
CA HIS A 20 9.83 -7.66 -18.84
C HIS A 20 10.38 -6.29 -18.39
N ALA A 21 9.55 -5.46 -17.80
CA ALA A 21 9.98 -4.14 -17.30
C ALA A 21 11.00 -4.24 -16.18
N LEU A 22 10.92 -5.28 -15.34
CA LEU A 22 11.85 -5.48 -14.22
C LEU A 22 13.12 -6.25 -14.60
N GLU A 23 13.16 -6.82 -15.79
CA GLU A 23 14.27 -7.66 -16.23
C GLU A 23 15.59 -6.88 -16.22
N GLY A 24 16.61 -7.46 -15.54
CA GLY A 24 17.93 -6.84 -15.46
C GLY A 24 18.02 -5.57 -14.62
N GLN A 25 16.98 -5.23 -13.88
CA GLN A 25 16.95 -4.05 -13.02
C GLN A 25 16.91 -4.42 -11.55
N GLU A 26 17.52 -3.58 -10.72
CA GLU A 26 17.27 -3.60 -9.30
C GLU A 26 15.92 -2.97 -9.01
N TYR A 27 15.20 -3.53 -8.04
CA TYR A 27 13.94 -2.96 -7.58
C TYR A 27 13.76 -3.17 -6.07
N LEU A 28 12.91 -2.34 -5.48
CA LEU A 28 12.54 -2.40 -4.07
C LEU A 28 11.01 -2.56 -3.96
N PRO A 29 10.51 -3.21 -2.93
CA PRO A 29 11.24 -3.98 -1.90
C PRO A 29 11.82 -5.29 -2.50
N PRO A 30 12.55 -6.09 -1.70
CA PRO A 30 12.98 -7.43 -2.14
C PRO A 30 11.79 -8.27 -2.61
N ALA A 31 12.05 -9.20 -3.53
CA ALA A 31 10.99 -9.97 -4.19
C ALA A 31 10.02 -10.64 -3.22
N GLU A 32 10.53 -11.17 -2.10
CA GLU A 32 9.71 -11.80 -1.06
C GLU A 32 8.73 -10.86 -0.36
N ASP A 33 8.97 -9.55 -0.43
CA ASP A 33 8.14 -8.55 0.23
C ASP A 33 7.21 -7.79 -0.74
N VAL A 34 7.33 -7.99 -2.04
CA VAL A 34 6.55 -7.23 -3.04
C VAL A 34 5.05 -7.31 -2.77
N CYS A 35 4.55 -8.50 -2.46
CA CYS A 35 3.13 -8.73 -2.18
C CYS A 35 2.84 -8.93 -0.69
N ARG A 36 3.68 -8.41 0.18
CA ARG A 36 3.53 -8.62 1.63
C ARG A 36 2.18 -8.18 2.17
N ALA A 37 1.67 -7.03 1.73
CA ALA A 37 0.37 -6.54 2.18
C ALA A 37 -0.74 -7.55 1.93
N LEU A 38 -0.66 -8.31 0.84
CA LEU A 38 -1.68 -9.29 0.45
C LEU A 38 -1.53 -10.64 1.15
N ARG A 39 -0.62 -10.78 2.11
CA ARG A 39 -0.59 -11.94 3.02
C ARG A 39 -1.78 -11.93 3.97
N MET A 40 -2.35 -10.75 4.23
CA MET A 40 -3.59 -10.63 4.98
C MET A 40 -4.72 -11.24 4.14
N PRO A 41 -5.50 -12.20 4.66
CA PRO A 41 -6.65 -12.73 3.95
C PRO A 41 -7.67 -11.63 3.60
N LEU A 42 -8.29 -11.77 2.42
CA LEU A 42 -9.27 -10.81 1.91
C LEU A 42 -10.39 -10.51 2.93
N ASP A 43 -10.90 -11.54 3.55
CA ASP A 43 -12.03 -11.46 4.50
C ASP A 43 -11.64 -10.92 5.89
N GLU A 44 -10.35 -10.79 6.16
CA GLU A 44 -9.85 -10.19 7.41
C GLU A 44 -9.62 -8.69 7.31
N VAL A 45 -9.70 -8.11 6.11
CA VAL A 45 -9.49 -6.67 5.93
C VAL A 45 -10.65 -5.89 6.54
N ARG A 46 -10.33 -4.98 7.45
CA ARG A 46 -11.28 -4.09 8.13
C ARG A 46 -11.12 -2.64 7.67
N VAL A 47 -9.89 -2.24 7.35
CA VAL A 47 -9.55 -0.90 6.89
C VAL A 47 -8.59 -1.03 5.72
N LEU A 48 -8.85 -0.27 4.66
CA LEU A 48 -7.92 -0.13 3.55
C LEU A 48 -7.29 1.26 3.60
N ILE A 49 -5.95 1.32 3.57
CA ILE A 49 -5.21 2.56 3.35
C ILE A 49 -4.41 2.39 2.07
N VAL A 50 -4.62 3.30 1.10
CA VAL A 50 -3.97 3.23 -0.20
C VAL A 50 -2.77 4.16 -0.25
N GLY A 51 -1.60 3.61 -0.59
CA GLY A 51 -0.39 4.38 -0.90
C GLY A 51 -0.12 4.39 -2.40
N GLN A 52 0.95 5.09 -2.81
CA GLN A 52 1.33 5.21 -4.22
C GLN A 52 2.31 4.11 -4.63
N ASP A 53 3.52 4.14 -4.11
CA ASP A 53 4.58 3.18 -4.40
C ASP A 53 5.53 3.02 -3.21
N PRO A 54 6.41 2.01 -3.24
CA PRO A 54 7.35 1.78 -2.14
C PRO A 54 8.33 2.94 -1.95
N TYR A 55 8.85 3.09 -0.73
CA TYR A 55 9.93 4.03 -0.48
C TYR A 55 11.15 3.70 -1.35
N PRO A 56 11.73 4.68 -2.04
CA PRO A 56 12.84 4.44 -2.96
C PRO A 56 14.20 4.31 -2.26
N THR A 57 14.30 4.61 -0.97
CA THR A 57 15.55 4.47 -0.23
C THR A 57 15.80 2.99 0.08
N PRO A 58 16.96 2.42 -0.34
CA PRO A 58 17.29 1.04 -0.01
C PRO A 58 17.18 0.74 1.49
N GLY A 59 16.59 -0.39 1.83
CA GLY A 59 16.41 -0.81 3.22
C GLY A 59 15.17 -0.26 3.92
N HIS A 60 14.39 0.61 3.30
CA HIS A 60 13.19 1.20 3.91
C HIS A 60 11.92 0.43 3.58
N ALA A 61 11.65 0.17 2.30
CA ALA A 61 10.41 -0.48 1.86
C ALA A 61 10.31 -1.92 2.36
N MET A 62 9.10 -2.30 2.80
CA MET A 62 8.83 -3.64 3.31
C MET A 62 7.57 -4.29 2.72
N GLY A 63 7.01 -3.70 1.65
CA GLY A 63 5.83 -4.24 0.99
C GLY A 63 4.49 -3.86 1.60
N MET A 64 4.46 -2.86 2.48
CA MET A 64 3.24 -2.27 3.03
C MET A 64 3.31 -0.76 2.90
N ALA A 65 2.22 -0.15 2.43
CA ALA A 65 2.14 1.29 2.23
C ALA A 65 2.44 2.05 3.54
N PHE A 66 3.21 3.11 3.44
CA PHE A 66 3.65 3.98 4.54
C PHE A 66 4.57 3.32 5.56
N SER A 67 4.64 2.00 5.62
CA SER A 67 5.46 1.25 6.59
C SER A 67 6.90 1.12 6.12
N THR A 68 7.82 1.21 7.07
CA THR A 68 9.23 0.90 6.86
C THR A 68 9.63 -0.35 7.65
N ARG A 69 10.79 -0.89 7.34
CA ARG A 69 11.37 -1.99 8.12
C ARG A 69 11.57 -1.58 9.58
N PRO A 70 11.52 -2.54 10.52
CA PRO A 70 11.82 -2.27 11.93
C PRO A 70 13.17 -1.54 12.09
N GLY A 71 13.21 -0.56 12.99
CA GLY A 71 14.41 0.21 13.28
C GLY A 71 14.67 1.39 12.34
N VAL A 72 13.95 1.52 11.25
CA VAL A 72 14.05 2.68 10.36
C VAL A 72 13.23 3.83 10.94
N LYS A 73 13.81 5.02 10.97
CA LYS A 73 13.07 6.21 11.43
C LYS A 73 11.83 6.46 10.57
N PRO A 74 10.71 6.89 11.17
CA PRO A 74 9.52 7.19 10.39
C PRO A 74 9.82 8.24 9.32
N PRO A 75 9.45 7.99 8.05
CA PRO A 75 9.49 9.01 7.01
C PRO A 75 8.56 10.18 7.34
N ARG A 76 8.74 11.30 6.67
CA ARG A 76 7.99 12.54 6.96
C ARG A 76 6.47 12.36 6.95
N SER A 77 5.95 11.65 5.97
CA SER A 77 4.50 11.37 5.90
C SER A 77 4.03 10.61 7.14
N LEU A 78 4.79 9.62 7.57
CA LEU A 78 4.44 8.81 8.75
C LEU A 78 4.60 9.60 10.05
N VAL A 79 5.59 10.48 10.14
CA VAL A 79 5.70 11.41 11.28
C VAL A 79 4.43 12.25 11.41
N ASN A 80 3.91 12.75 10.30
CA ASN A 80 2.66 13.51 10.32
C ASN A 80 1.46 12.66 10.72
N ILE A 81 1.40 11.41 10.25
CA ILE A 81 0.35 10.47 10.65
C ILE A 81 0.42 10.20 12.16
N TYR A 82 1.61 9.94 12.69
CA TYR A 82 1.78 9.70 14.13
C TYR A 82 1.42 10.93 14.97
N ARG A 83 1.75 12.13 14.48
CA ARG A 83 1.38 13.37 15.15
C ARG A 83 -0.15 13.51 15.21
N GLU A 84 -0.82 13.28 14.11
CA GLU A 84 -2.28 13.37 14.05
C GLU A 84 -2.94 12.34 14.98
N LEU A 85 -2.43 11.13 15.03
CA LEU A 85 -2.91 10.11 16.00
C LEU A 85 -2.77 10.59 17.44
N HIS A 86 -1.64 11.21 17.76
CA HIS A 86 -1.42 11.74 19.11
C HIS A 86 -2.38 12.88 19.42
N ASP A 87 -2.50 13.84 18.51
CA ASP A 87 -3.29 15.05 18.71
C ASP A 87 -4.79 14.77 18.76
N ASP A 88 -5.28 13.84 17.95
CA ASP A 88 -6.70 13.52 17.84
C ASP A 88 -7.16 12.52 18.93
N VAL A 89 -6.42 11.43 19.12
CA VAL A 89 -6.86 10.32 19.98
C VAL A 89 -5.87 9.95 21.09
N GLY A 90 -4.79 10.70 21.25
CA GLY A 90 -3.82 10.50 22.33
C GLY A 90 -2.95 9.25 22.18
N ILE A 91 -2.88 8.65 20.98
CA ILE A 91 -2.08 7.47 20.74
C ILE A 91 -0.69 7.89 20.28
N ASN A 92 0.34 7.42 20.99
CA ASN A 92 1.72 7.66 20.59
C ASN A 92 2.13 6.72 19.45
N GLY A 93 2.80 7.28 18.44
CA GLY A 93 3.43 6.49 17.38
C GLY A 93 4.62 5.71 17.92
N ARG A 94 5.10 4.78 17.09
CA ARG A 94 6.33 4.05 17.38
C ARG A 94 7.56 4.93 17.16
N GLU A 95 8.69 4.52 17.71
CA GLU A 95 9.98 5.17 17.44
C GLU A 95 10.48 4.88 16.01
N ASP A 96 10.04 3.79 15.42
CA ASP A 96 10.32 3.42 14.02
C ASP A 96 9.09 3.53 13.13
N GLY A 97 9.26 3.25 11.85
CA GLY A 97 8.18 3.30 10.86
C GLY A 97 7.48 1.98 10.61
N ASP A 98 7.68 0.98 11.45
CA ASP A 98 7.07 -0.34 11.26
C ASP A 98 5.59 -0.33 11.66
N LEU A 99 4.71 -0.56 10.69
CA LEU A 99 3.25 -0.60 10.88
C LEU A 99 2.68 -2.02 10.93
N SER A 100 3.50 -3.03 11.17
CA SER A 100 3.04 -4.42 11.26
C SER A 100 1.91 -4.61 12.27
N ALA A 101 1.93 -3.86 13.39
CA ALA A 101 0.87 -3.91 14.39
C ALA A 101 -0.48 -3.44 13.84
N TRP A 102 -0.49 -2.54 12.88
CA TRP A 102 -1.74 -2.12 12.20
C TRP A 102 -2.25 -3.26 11.31
N ALA A 103 -1.36 -3.89 10.55
CA ALA A 103 -1.72 -5.04 9.72
C ALA A 103 -2.31 -6.17 10.58
N ASP A 104 -1.76 -6.42 11.75
CA ASP A 104 -2.27 -7.43 12.69
C ASP A 104 -3.70 -7.15 13.16
N GLN A 105 -4.16 -5.91 13.04
CA GLN A 105 -5.50 -5.47 13.41
C GLN A 105 -6.47 -5.39 12.22
N GLY A 106 -6.06 -5.83 11.04
CA GLY A 106 -6.91 -5.82 9.86
C GLY A 106 -6.79 -4.59 8.99
N VAL A 107 -5.71 -3.80 9.14
CA VAL A 107 -5.44 -2.66 8.25
C VAL A 107 -4.61 -3.14 7.07
N LEU A 108 -5.19 -3.11 5.88
CA LEU A 108 -4.49 -3.41 4.62
C LEU A 108 -3.81 -2.14 4.13
N LEU A 109 -2.49 -2.14 4.15
CA LEU A 109 -1.64 -1.04 3.70
C LEU A 109 -1.16 -1.36 2.27
N LEU A 110 -1.94 -0.96 1.28
CA LEU A 110 -1.72 -1.35 -0.11
C LEU A 110 -1.24 -0.19 -0.98
N ASN A 111 -0.06 -0.32 -1.55
CA ASN A 111 0.39 0.59 -2.60
C ASN A 111 -0.27 0.24 -3.94
N ARG A 112 -0.53 1.26 -4.76
CA ARG A 112 -1.04 1.06 -6.13
C ARG A 112 0.02 0.43 -7.03
N VAL A 113 1.28 0.78 -6.83
CA VAL A 113 2.44 0.24 -7.54
C VAL A 113 3.31 -0.50 -6.53
N LEU A 114 3.69 -1.73 -6.82
CA LEU A 114 4.29 -2.61 -5.81
C LEU A 114 5.81 -2.69 -5.85
N THR A 115 6.44 -2.06 -6.84
CA THR A 115 7.89 -1.96 -6.94
C THR A 115 8.32 -0.53 -7.27
N VAL A 116 9.61 -0.25 -7.05
CA VAL A 116 10.22 1.02 -7.40
C VAL A 116 11.71 0.80 -7.69
N ALA A 117 12.28 1.57 -8.62
CA ALA A 117 13.72 1.57 -8.81
C ALA A 117 14.39 2.32 -7.64
N PRO A 118 15.54 1.83 -7.13
CA PRO A 118 16.22 2.52 -6.04
C PRO A 118 16.47 4.00 -6.35
N GLY A 119 16.08 4.88 -5.42
CA GLY A 119 16.26 6.32 -5.54
C GLY A 119 15.33 7.04 -6.50
N GLN A 120 14.40 6.34 -7.15
CA GLN A 120 13.56 6.91 -8.22
C GLN A 120 12.07 6.72 -7.95
N ALA A 121 11.51 7.52 -7.06
CA ALA A 121 10.09 7.48 -6.72
C ALA A 121 9.22 7.57 -7.99
N GLY A 122 8.19 6.75 -8.07
CA GLY A 122 7.25 6.72 -9.19
C GLY A 122 7.79 6.06 -10.46
N SER A 123 8.99 5.51 -10.45
CA SER A 123 9.66 4.97 -11.63
C SER A 123 8.96 3.75 -12.25
N HIS A 124 8.20 2.98 -11.48
CA HIS A 124 7.52 1.79 -11.96
C HIS A 124 6.02 1.99 -12.17
N ARG A 125 5.56 3.23 -12.24
CA ARG A 125 4.19 3.53 -12.67
C ARG A 125 3.98 3.02 -14.10
N ARG A 126 2.77 2.54 -14.37
CA ARG A 126 2.32 2.12 -15.72
C ARG A 126 3.03 0.90 -16.29
N ILE A 127 3.68 0.08 -15.45
CA ILE A 127 4.24 -1.18 -15.93
C ILE A 127 3.30 -2.38 -15.77
N GLY A 128 2.16 -2.20 -15.11
CA GLY A 128 1.15 -3.25 -14.95
C GLY A 128 0.66 -3.49 -13.53
N TRP A 129 1.31 -2.92 -12.52
CA TRP A 129 0.90 -3.11 -11.12
C TRP A 129 -0.48 -2.55 -10.82
N GLU A 130 -0.84 -1.42 -11.46
CA GLU A 130 -2.10 -0.73 -11.18
C GLU A 130 -3.31 -1.60 -11.50
N GLU A 131 -3.26 -2.39 -12.54
CA GLU A 131 -4.34 -3.30 -12.91
C GLU A 131 -4.52 -4.40 -11.87
N ILE A 132 -3.41 -4.89 -11.31
CA ILE A 132 -3.46 -5.92 -10.25
C ILE A 132 -4.03 -5.33 -8.95
N THR A 133 -3.55 -4.16 -8.52
CA THR A 133 -4.03 -3.53 -7.30
C THR A 133 -5.44 -2.99 -7.44
N GLU A 134 -5.85 -2.57 -8.64
CA GLU A 134 -7.25 -2.24 -8.90
C GLU A 134 -8.15 -3.46 -8.66
N ALA A 135 -7.78 -4.63 -9.17
CA ALA A 135 -8.54 -5.86 -8.94
C ALA A 135 -8.65 -6.18 -7.44
N ALA A 136 -7.55 -6.01 -6.70
CA ALA A 136 -7.56 -6.20 -5.25
C ALA A 136 -8.51 -5.22 -4.55
N ILE A 137 -8.46 -3.94 -4.90
CA ILE A 137 -9.32 -2.91 -4.30
C ILE A 137 -10.78 -3.18 -4.64
N ARG A 138 -11.10 -3.50 -5.88
CA ARG A 138 -12.48 -3.84 -6.28
C ARG A 138 -13.04 -5.04 -5.50
N ALA A 139 -12.20 -6.03 -5.20
CA ALA A 139 -12.60 -7.19 -4.40
C ALA A 139 -12.93 -6.80 -2.95
N LEU A 140 -12.43 -5.67 -2.48
CA LEU A 140 -12.72 -5.15 -1.13
C LEU A 140 -14.01 -4.34 -1.07
N ASN A 141 -14.72 -4.15 -2.17
CA ASN A 141 -15.99 -3.43 -2.19
C ASN A 141 -17.09 -4.26 -1.53
N ARG A 142 -17.02 -4.37 -0.23
CA ARG A 142 -17.91 -5.17 0.62
C ARG A 142 -18.01 -4.56 2.01
N SER A 143 -19.02 -4.96 2.75
CA SER A 143 -19.23 -4.56 4.14
C SER A 143 -18.91 -5.75 5.08
N PRO A 144 -18.36 -5.52 6.27
CA PRO A 144 -18.00 -4.22 6.85
C PRO A 144 -16.53 -3.87 6.57
N MET A 145 -16.28 -2.76 5.94
CA MET A 145 -14.93 -2.23 5.71
C MET A 145 -15.00 -0.71 5.57
N VAL A 146 -13.89 -0.02 5.87
CA VAL A 146 -13.73 1.42 5.65
C VAL A 146 -12.44 1.63 4.88
N ALA A 147 -12.46 2.55 3.90
CA ALA A 147 -11.27 2.97 3.19
C ALA A 147 -10.83 4.37 3.65
N ILE A 148 -9.54 4.55 3.86
CA ILE A 148 -8.93 5.83 4.15
C ILE A 148 -8.10 6.23 2.93
N LEU A 149 -8.48 7.33 2.28
CA LEU A 149 -7.90 7.78 1.02
C LEU A 149 -7.26 9.14 1.20
N TRP A 150 -5.94 9.16 1.30
CA TRP A 150 -5.14 10.37 1.51
C TRP A 150 -4.55 10.86 0.19
N GLY A 151 -4.98 12.05 -0.24
CA GLY A 151 -4.49 12.69 -1.44
C GLY A 151 -5.24 12.25 -2.71
N ARG A 152 -4.96 12.95 -3.80
CA ARG A 152 -5.69 12.78 -5.06
C ARG A 152 -5.58 11.37 -5.66
N ASP A 153 -4.37 10.81 -5.66
CA ASP A 153 -4.15 9.49 -6.27
C ASP A 153 -4.90 8.40 -5.53
N ALA A 154 -4.87 8.44 -4.18
CA ALA A 154 -5.64 7.50 -3.38
C ALA A 154 -7.15 7.72 -3.55
N GLN A 155 -7.60 8.97 -3.57
CA GLN A 155 -9.02 9.32 -3.73
C GLN A 155 -9.57 8.89 -5.09
N ALA A 156 -8.73 8.78 -6.12
CA ALA A 156 -9.15 8.24 -7.40
C ALA A 156 -9.61 6.77 -7.30
N CYS A 157 -9.25 6.07 -6.24
CA CYS A 157 -9.70 4.69 -5.99
C CYS A 157 -11.13 4.60 -5.45
N GLU A 158 -11.74 5.70 -5.03
CA GLU A 158 -13.13 5.70 -4.53
C GLU A 158 -14.09 5.07 -5.54
N ARG A 159 -13.85 5.27 -6.83
CA ARG A 159 -14.67 4.68 -7.92
C ARG A 159 -14.69 3.15 -7.91
N PHE A 160 -13.68 2.51 -7.29
CA PHE A 160 -13.62 1.06 -7.16
C PHE A 160 -14.40 0.55 -5.93
N LEU A 161 -14.85 1.46 -5.07
CA LEU A 161 -15.41 1.17 -3.76
C LEU A 161 -16.78 1.83 -3.57
N PRO A 162 -17.74 1.65 -4.51
CA PRO A 162 -19.03 2.37 -4.41
C PRO A 162 -19.85 2.01 -3.16
N ASP A 163 -19.63 0.85 -2.55
CA ASP A 163 -20.40 0.37 -1.40
C ASP A 163 -19.62 0.44 -0.08
N VAL A 164 -18.44 1.08 -0.09
CA VAL A 164 -17.58 1.20 1.09
C VAL A 164 -17.48 2.66 1.53
N PRO A 165 -17.66 2.94 2.83
CA PRO A 165 -17.40 4.28 3.35
C PRO A 165 -15.94 4.67 3.11
N CYS A 166 -15.73 5.83 2.49
CA CYS A 166 -14.40 6.35 2.19
C CYS A 166 -14.16 7.64 2.98
N ILE A 167 -13.14 7.64 3.83
CA ILE A 167 -12.68 8.81 4.56
C ILE A 167 -11.59 9.47 3.71
N LYS A 168 -11.82 10.69 3.28
CA LYS A 168 -10.91 11.43 2.39
C LYS A 168 -10.29 12.61 3.10
N SER A 169 -8.99 12.79 2.93
CA SER A 169 -8.27 13.95 3.46
C SER A 169 -7.03 14.21 2.60
N PRO A 170 -6.35 15.37 2.78
CA PRO A 170 -5.10 15.62 2.09
C PRO A 170 -4.06 14.55 2.38
N HIS A 171 -3.08 14.44 1.48
CA HIS A 171 -1.96 13.53 1.68
C HIS A 171 -1.13 13.96 2.89
N PRO A 172 -0.64 13.03 3.73
CA PRO A 172 0.16 13.37 4.92
C PRO A 172 1.57 13.88 4.62
N SER A 173 1.98 13.92 3.36
CA SER A 173 3.24 14.53 2.95
C SER A 173 3.31 16.00 3.39
N PRO A 174 4.52 16.49 3.80
CA PRO A 174 4.67 17.89 4.20
C PRO A 174 4.66 18.89 3.04
N LEU A 175 4.40 18.45 1.83
CA LEU A 175 4.36 19.32 0.64
C LEU A 175 3.08 20.14 0.57
#